data_3d075125f9271185dcc5890fc8bec4b3
#
_entry.id   3d075125f9271185dcc5890fc8bec4b3
#
_cell.length_a   1.000
_cell.length_b   1.000
_cell.length_c   1.000
_cell.angle_alpha   90.00
_cell.angle_beta   90.00
_cell.angle_gamma   90.00
#
_symmetry.space_group_name_H-M   'P 1'
#
loop_
_entity.id
_entity.type
_entity.pdbx_description
1 polymer ?
#
loop_
_entity_poly.entity_id
_entity_poly.type
_entity_poly.pdbx_seq_one_letter_code
_entity_poly.pdbx_strand_id
1 'polypeptide(L)'
;EISLKFRSIFIFSLLPGLVIYALLIIGVKLPYGILDAHNELKDSLGIYYRDYIGTVALSHLVLTVGDSTIIRFSGMLDEPGLLGTISALLLLADKLNFKHKSNYVLLLSGVISISLAFYLLILMGLIFQ
;
A
#
# COMPACT_ATOMS: atom_id res chain seq x y z
N GLU A 1 18.58 14.23 7.46
CA GLU A 1 19.08 12.90 7.87
C GLU A 1 17.93 11.98 8.33
N ILE A 2 17.05 12.44 9.21
CA ILE A 2 15.89 11.66 9.73
C ILE A 2 14.93 11.25 8.60
N SER A 3 14.64 12.16 7.68
CA SER A 3 13.75 11.91 6.54
C SER A 3 14.29 10.82 5.61
N LEU A 4 15.60 10.78 5.37
CA LEU A 4 16.23 9.76 4.53
C LEU A 4 16.20 8.39 5.20
N LYS A 5 16.42 8.33 6.51
CA LYS A 5 16.33 7.07 7.28
C LYS A 5 14.89 6.54 7.30
N PHE A 6 13.91 7.40 7.57
CA PHE A 6 12.49 7.03 7.53
C PHE A 6 12.11 6.46 6.15
N ARG A 7 12.46 7.17 5.09
CA ARG A 7 12.21 6.72 3.72
C ARG A 7 12.79 5.34 3.43
N SER A 8 14.05 5.13 3.82
CA SER A 8 14.73 3.83 3.59
C SER A 8 14.05 2.69 4.35
N ILE A 9 13.70 2.91 5.63
CA ILE A 9 12.99 1.92 6.45
C ILE A 9 11.61 1.64 5.85
N PHE A 10 10.88 2.67 5.46
CA PHE A 10 9.56 2.54 4.86
C PHE A 10 9.61 1.73 3.56
N ILE A 11 10.53 2.07 2.64
CA ILE A 11 10.69 1.33 1.39
C ILE A 11 11.07 -0.13 1.64
N PHE A 12 12.00 -0.38 2.57
CA PHE A 12 12.41 -1.73 2.91
C PHE A 12 11.24 -2.56 3.47
N SER A 13 10.36 -1.94 4.26
CA SER A 13 9.17 -2.60 4.81
C SER A 13 8.13 -2.95 3.74
N LEU A 14 8.11 -2.25 2.61
CA LEU A 14 7.18 -2.52 1.52
C LEU A 14 7.59 -3.71 0.63
N LEU A 15 8.88 -4.00 0.54
CA LEU A 15 9.40 -5.02 -0.39
C LEU A 15 8.79 -6.41 -0.18
N PRO A 16 8.76 -6.97 1.05
CA PRO A 16 8.12 -8.27 1.28
C PRO A 16 6.65 -8.27 0.87
N GLY A 17 5.93 -7.20 1.22
CA GLY A 17 4.53 -7.03 0.87
C GLY A 17 4.27 -7.00 -0.63
N LEU A 18 5.11 -6.32 -1.39
CA LEU A 18 5.01 -6.27 -2.85
C LEU A 18 5.20 -7.65 -3.48
N VAL A 19 6.15 -8.44 -2.97
CA VAL A 19 6.37 -9.82 -3.44
C VAL A 19 5.13 -10.67 -3.17
N ILE A 20 4.61 -10.63 -1.93
CA ILE A 20 3.40 -11.38 -1.54
C ILE A 20 2.21 -10.94 -2.36
N TYR A 21 2.02 -9.64 -2.56
CA TYR A 21 0.95 -9.09 -3.37
C TYR A 21 1.02 -9.58 -4.83
N ALA A 22 2.21 -9.59 -5.42
CA ALA A 22 2.41 -10.13 -6.77
C ALA A 22 2.04 -11.62 -6.85
N LEU A 23 2.44 -12.42 -5.86
CA LEU A 23 2.08 -13.84 -5.78
C LEU A 23 0.57 -14.05 -5.67
N LEU A 24 -0.12 -13.23 -4.86
CA LEU A 24 -1.57 -13.30 -4.72
C LEU A 24 -2.29 -12.94 -6.03
N ILE A 25 -1.82 -11.93 -6.77
CA ILE A 25 -2.41 -11.54 -8.05
C ILE A 25 -2.29 -12.65 -9.10
N ILE A 26 -1.17 -13.35 -9.14
CA ILE A 26 -1.01 -14.49 -10.07
C ILE A 26 -1.71 -15.77 -9.59
N GLY A 27 -2.46 -15.69 -8.50
CA GLY A 27 -3.30 -16.79 -8.00
C GLY A 27 -2.59 -17.80 -7.12
N VAL A 28 -1.40 -17.51 -6.61
CA VAL A 28 -0.71 -18.39 -5.66
C VAL A 28 -1.44 -18.33 -4.32
N LYS A 29 -1.84 -19.49 -3.81
CA LYS A 29 -2.46 -19.64 -2.49
C LYS A 29 -1.37 -19.64 -1.43
N LEU A 30 -1.24 -18.56 -0.68
CA LEU A 30 -0.32 -18.46 0.44
C LEU A 30 -1.03 -18.69 1.76
N PRO A 31 -0.37 -19.35 2.74
CA PRO A 31 -0.90 -19.42 4.10
C PRO A 31 -0.92 -18.03 4.74
N TYR A 32 -1.93 -17.76 5.54
CA TYR A 32 -2.07 -16.50 6.27
C TYR A 32 -2.61 -16.73 7.67
N GLY A 33 -2.23 -15.85 8.60
CA GLY A 33 -2.87 -15.70 9.90
C GLY A 33 -4.07 -14.77 9.82
N ILE A 34 -4.97 -14.87 10.77
CA ILE A 34 -6.09 -13.93 10.93
C ILE A 34 -5.76 -13.04 12.13
N LEU A 35 -5.81 -11.73 11.91
CA LEU A 35 -5.67 -10.74 12.96
C LEU A 35 -6.98 -9.97 13.10
N ASP A 36 -7.46 -9.84 14.33
CA ASP A 36 -8.64 -9.05 14.64
C ASP A 36 -8.34 -7.57 14.46
N ALA A 37 -9.31 -6.83 13.96
CA ALA A 37 -9.15 -5.41 13.70
C ALA A 37 -9.08 -4.57 14.99
N HIS A 38 -9.45 -5.13 16.15
CA HIS A 38 -9.59 -4.47 17.43
C HIS A 38 -10.38 -3.14 17.37
N ASN A 39 -11.39 -3.13 16.51
CA ASN A 39 -12.24 -1.97 16.26
C ASN A 39 -13.69 -2.45 16.14
N GLU A 40 -14.54 -2.04 17.08
CA GLU A 40 -15.94 -2.48 17.17
C GLU A 40 -16.72 -2.33 15.85
N LEU A 41 -16.45 -1.26 15.10
CA LEU A 41 -17.10 -1.03 13.81
C LEU A 41 -16.63 -2.04 12.76
N LYS A 42 -15.33 -2.32 12.69
CA LYS A 42 -14.77 -3.29 11.74
C LYS A 42 -15.22 -4.71 12.10
N ASP A 43 -15.25 -5.02 13.39
CA ASP A 43 -15.69 -6.33 13.90
C ASP A 43 -17.17 -6.57 13.59
N SER A 44 -18.02 -5.55 13.76
CA SER A 44 -19.45 -5.63 13.41
C SER A 44 -19.70 -5.83 11.92
N LEU A 45 -18.77 -5.40 11.07
CA LEU A 45 -18.80 -5.59 9.62
C LEU A 45 -18.13 -6.89 9.16
N GLY A 46 -17.59 -7.68 10.09
CA GLY A 46 -16.87 -8.92 9.78
C GLY A 46 -15.54 -8.67 9.05
N ILE A 47 -14.93 -7.51 9.23
CA ILE A 47 -13.65 -7.15 8.61
C ILE A 47 -12.53 -7.71 9.47
N TYR A 48 -11.71 -8.57 8.89
CA TYR A 48 -10.51 -9.10 9.53
C TYR A 48 -9.28 -8.87 8.62
N TYR A 49 -8.11 -8.85 9.25
CA TYR A 49 -6.85 -8.72 8.54
C TYR A 49 -6.28 -10.10 8.23
N ARG A 50 -5.74 -10.26 7.05
CA ARG A 50 -4.94 -11.42 6.68
C ARG A 50 -3.47 -11.05 6.79
N ASP A 51 -2.77 -11.67 7.71
CA ASP A 51 -1.32 -11.50 7.87
C ASP A 51 -0.57 -12.56 7.05
N TYR A 52 0.20 -12.07 6.08
CA TYR A 52 1.08 -12.89 5.25
C TYR A 52 2.54 -12.61 5.63
N ILE A 53 3.01 -13.16 6.74
CA ILE A 53 4.43 -13.07 7.17
C ILE A 53 4.92 -11.60 7.23
N GLY A 54 4.29 -10.80 8.07
CA GLY A 54 4.66 -9.40 8.27
C GLY A 54 4.12 -8.44 7.21
N THR A 55 3.24 -8.91 6.33
CA THR A 55 2.46 -8.08 5.43
C THR A 55 1.00 -8.28 5.72
N VAL A 56 0.32 -7.21 6.09
CA VAL A 56 -1.10 -7.23 6.42
C VAL A 56 -1.92 -6.93 5.17
N ALA A 57 -2.95 -7.72 4.92
CA ALA A 57 -3.96 -7.45 3.91
C ALA A 57 -5.35 -7.53 4.53
N LEU A 58 -6.15 -6.49 4.35
CA LEU A 58 -7.55 -6.48 4.76
C LEU A 58 -8.39 -7.34 3.83
N SER A 59 -9.22 -8.20 4.40
CA SER A 59 -10.07 -9.11 3.63
C SER A 59 -11.11 -8.40 2.75
N HIS A 60 -11.52 -7.19 3.13
CA HIS A 60 -12.59 -6.43 2.47
C HIS A 60 -12.11 -5.20 1.71
N LEU A 61 -10.82 -4.97 1.61
CA LEU A 61 -10.28 -3.90 0.78
C LEU A 61 -10.13 -4.34 -0.68
N VAL A 62 -11.20 -4.88 -1.21
CA VAL A 62 -11.32 -5.21 -2.63
C VAL A 62 -12.12 -4.12 -3.33
N LEU A 63 -11.66 -3.75 -4.50
CA LEU A 63 -12.41 -2.90 -5.41
C LEU A 63 -13.11 -3.81 -6.41
N THR A 64 -14.44 -3.74 -6.46
CA THR A 64 -15.22 -4.51 -7.43
C THR A 64 -15.43 -3.63 -8.66
N VAL A 65 -14.93 -4.07 -9.81
CA VAL A 65 -15.13 -3.43 -11.10
C VAL A 65 -15.79 -4.44 -12.02
N GLY A 66 -17.10 -4.31 -12.23
CA GLY A 66 -17.89 -5.34 -12.91
C GLY A 66 -17.87 -6.65 -12.12
N ASP A 67 -17.51 -7.75 -12.78
CA ASP A 67 -17.42 -9.07 -12.17
C ASP A 67 -16.03 -9.39 -11.57
N SER A 68 -15.11 -8.44 -11.66
CA SER A 68 -13.74 -8.61 -11.18
C SER A 68 -13.50 -7.94 -9.84
N THR A 69 -12.84 -8.64 -8.93
CA THR A 69 -12.40 -8.09 -7.63
C THR A 69 -10.90 -7.83 -7.66
N ILE A 70 -10.53 -6.60 -7.34
CA ILE A 70 -9.13 -6.18 -7.26
C ILE A 70 -8.78 -5.98 -5.79
N ILE A 71 -7.78 -6.71 -5.31
CA ILE A 71 -7.24 -6.54 -3.96
C ILE A 71 -6.38 -5.30 -3.94
N ARG A 72 -6.66 -4.38 -3.00
CA ARG A 72 -5.85 -3.18 -2.81
C ARG A 72 -4.65 -3.49 -1.93
N PHE A 73 -3.50 -2.95 -2.30
CA PHE A 73 -2.28 -3.12 -1.52
C PHE A 73 -2.22 -2.14 -0.36
N SER A 74 -2.00 -2.62 0.85
CA SER A 74 -1.81 -1.82 2.06
C SER A 74 -0.41 -1.98 2.69
N GLY A 75 0.35 -2.99 2.27
CA GLY A 75 1.64 -3.31 2.87
C GLY A 75 1.48 -3.67 4.34
N MET A 76 2.32 -3.09 5.19
CA MET A 76 2.24 -3.22 6.65
C MET A 76 1.27 -2.23 7.31
N LEU A 77 0.63 -1.38 6.51
CA LEU A 77 -0.29 -0.36 7.03
C LEU A 77 -1.71 -0.89 7.10
N ASP A 78 -2.47 -0.30 8.00
CA ASP A 78 -3.87 -0.66 8.25
C ASP A 78 -4.77 -0.34 7.03
N GLU A 79 -4.44 0.72 6.29
CA GLU A 79 -5.27 1.18 5.18
C GLU A 79 -4.45 1.49 3.92
N PRO A 80 -4.95 1.07 2.73
CA PRO A 80 -4.32 1.44 1.45
C PRO A 80 -4.27 2.95 1.22
N GLY A 81 -5.25 3.69 1.78
CA GLY A 81 -5.29 5.15 1.70
C GLY A 81 -4.09 5.80 2.38
N LEU A 82 -3.71 5.30 3.55
CA LEU A 82 -2.54 5.78 4.28
C LEU A 82 -1.24 5.45 3.53
N LEU A 83 -1.13 4.22 3.00
CA LEU A 83 0.01 3.83 2.16
C LEU A 83 0.18 4.75 0.96
N GLY A 84 -0.89 5.01 0.23
CA GLY A 84 -0.87 5.90 -0.94
C GLY A 84 -0.44 7.32 -0.56
N THR A 85 -0.99 7.85 0.52
CA THR A 85 -0.65 9.20 1.01
C THR A 85 0.83 9.33 1.37
N ILE A 86 1.37 8.39 2.17
CA ILE A 86 2.79 8.42 2.56
C ILE A 86 3.68 8.26 1.34
N SER A 87 3.35 7.33 0.43
CA SER A 87 4.11 7.11 -0.81
C SER A 87 4.15 8.37 -1.68
N ALA A 88 3.01 9.06 -1.85
CA ALA A 88 2.95 10.32 -2.59
C ALA A 88 3.79 11.41 -1.95
N LEU A 89 3.68 11.61 -0.64
CA LEU A 89 4.45 12.63 0.08
C LEU A 89 5.95 12.39 -0.01
N LEU A 90 6.41 11.14 0.09
CA LEU A 90 7.82 10.80 -0.06
C LEU A 90 8.32 11.01 -1.49
N LEU A 91 7.51 10.72 -2.50
CA LEU A 91 7.83 11.00 -3.91
C LEU A 91 7.93 12.49 -4.17
N LEU A 92 7.01 13.28 -3.64
CA LEU A 92 7.00 14.75 -3.79
C LEU A 92 8.16 15.40 -3.05
N ALA A 93 8.50 14.91 -1.85
CA ALA A 93 9.67 15.38 -1.10
C ALA A 93 10.98 15.17 -1.87
N ASP A 94 11.06 14.15 -2.71
CA ASP A 94 12.19 13.90 -3.61
C ASP A 94 11.98 14.48 -5.02
N LYS A 95 11.04 15.41 -5.18
CA LYS A 95 10.71 16.10 -6.45
C LYS A 95 10.49 15.11 -7.62
N LEU A 96 9.84 13.98 -7.35
CA LEU A 96 9.59 12.91 -8.33
C LEU A 96 10.86 12.46 -9.07
N ASN A 97 12.01 12.45 -8.37
CA ASN A 97 13.30 12.11 -8.96
C ASN A 97 13.45 10.61 -9.20
N PHE A 98 13.12 10.13 -10.37
CA PHE A 98 13.22 8.71 -10.76
C PHE A 98 14.64 8.22 -11.07
N LYS A 99 15.68 9.05 -10.89
CA LYS A 99 17.06 8.57 -10.85
C LYS A 99 17.31 7.68 -9.62
N HIS A 100 16.58 7.92 -8.55
CA HIS A 100 16.58 7.07 -7.37
C HIS A 100 15.65 5.86 -7.59
N LYS A 101 16.25 4.67 -7.75
CA LYS A 101 15.48 3.42 -7.98
C LYS A 101 14.42 3.15 -6.91
N SER A 102 14.66 3.61 -5.69
CA SER A 102 13.71 3.51 -4.57
C SER A 102 12.37 4.22 -4.83
N ASN A 103 12.34 5.24 -5.70
CA ASN A 103 11.11 5.94 -6.06
C ASN A 103 10.16 5.09 -6.89
N TYR A 104 10.67 4.10 -7.64
CA TYR A 104 9.81 3.15 -8.33
C TYR A 104 9.03 2.26 -7.36
N VAL A 105 9.63 1.90 -6.22
CA VAL A 105 8.93 1.13 -5.16
C VAL A 105 7.77 1.95 -4.59
N LEU A 106 8.01 3.23 -4.27
CA LEU A 106 6.97 4.14 -3.78
C LEU A 106 5.87 4.37 -4.81
N LEU A 107 6.25 4.60 -6.07
CA LEU A 107 5.30 4.79 -7.17
C LEU A 107 4.42 3.55 -7.34
N LEU A 108 5.04 2.37 -7.43
CA LEU A 108 4.31 1.11 -7.58
C LEU A 108 3.36 0.88 -6.41
N SER A 109 3.86 1.01 -5.17
CA SER A 109 3.04 0.83 -3.97
C SER A 109 1.87 1.82 -3.92
N GLY A 110 2.10 3.08 -4.26
CA GLY A 110 1.05 4.10 -4.33
C GLY A 110 0.00 3.81 -5.39
N VAL A 111 0.41 3.38 -6.58
CA VAL A 111 -0.52 3.02 -7.68
C VAL A 111 -1.37 1.82 -7.29
N ILE A 112 -0.79 0.72 -6.82
CA ILE A 112 -1.52 -0.50 -6.48
C ILE A 112 -2.33 -0.39 -5.17
N SER A 113 -2.08 0.65 -4.35
CA SER A 113 -2.94 0.97 -3.20
C SER A 113 -4.32 1.46 -3.64
N ILE A 114 -4.46 1.92 -4.90
CA ILE A 114 -5.68 2.52 -5.47
C ILE A 114 -6.25 3.57 -4.51
N SER A 115 -5.36 4.44 -4.04
CA SER A 115 -5.71 5.53 -3.12
C SER A 115 -5.99 6.81 -3.89
N LEU A 116 -7.20 7.36 -3.72
CA LEU A 116 -7.53 8.66 -4.32
C LEU A 116 -6.55 9.75 -3.88
N ALA A 117 -6.16 9.74 -2.60
CA ALA A 117 -5.20 10.70 -2.06
C ALA A 117 -3.83 10.62 -2.78
N PHE A 118 -3.36 9.40 -3.13
CA PHE A 118 -2.14 9.23 -3.91
C PHE A 118 -2.22 9.97 -5.24
N TYR A 119 -3.27 9.71 -6.01
CA TYR A 119 -3.42 10.29 -7.35
C TYR A 119 -3.58 11.81 -7.31
N LEU A 120 -4.37 12.33 -6.34
CA LEU A 120 -4.55 13.77 -6.18
C LEU A 120 -3.24 14.47 -5.78
N LEU A 121 -2.49 13.92 -4.84
CA LEU A 121 -1.23 14.50 -4.41
C LEU A 121 -0.19 14.48 -5.54
N ILE A 122 -0.06 13.38 -6.28
CA ILE A 122 0.87 13.33 -7.42
C ILE A 122 0.44 14.33 -8.51
N LEU A 123 -0.85 14.41 -8.83
CA LEU A 123 -1.34 15.38 -9.80
C LEU A 123 -1.03 16.81 -9.37
N MET A 124 -1.32 17.17 -8.12
CA MET A 124 -0.96 18.48 -7.57
C MET A 124 0.54 18.73 -7.66
N GLY A 125 1.36 17.75 -7.29
CA GLY A 125 2.81 17.88 -7.39
C GLY A 125 3.31 18.13 -8.81
N LEU A 126 2.70 17.51 -9.80
CA LEU A 126 3.04 17.75 -11.22
C LEU A 126 2.63 19.13 -11.72
N ILE A 127 1.55 19.72 -11.16
CA ILE A 127 1.08 21.05 -11.55
C ILE A 127 1.95 22.15 -10.93
N PHE A 128 2.43 21.94 -9.70
CA PHE A 128 3.14 22.97 -8.92
C PHE A 128 4.67 22.79 -8.91
N GLN A 129 5.24 21.84 -9.62
CA GLN A 129 6.68 21.73 -9.87
C GLN A 129 7.11 22.52 -11.11
#